data_4487be229bb9511f01e823eeb19b802d
#
_entry.id   4487be229bb9511f01e823eeb19b802d
#
_cell.length_a   1.000
_cell.length_b   1.000
_cell.length_c   1.000
_cell.angle_alpha   90.00
_cell.angle_beta   90.00
_cell.angle_gamma   90.00
#
_symmetry.space_group_name_H-M   'P 1'
#
loop_
_entity.id
_entity.type
_entity.pdbx_description
1 polymer ?
#
loop_
_entity_poly.entity_id
_entity_poly.type
_entity_poly.pdbx_seq_one_letter_code
_entity_poly.pdbx_strand_id
1 'polypeptide(L)'
;MMIYFDKIERFLRIDPEAPKSHLMRARAVYMMGLAFIAAQMINLVTMFYSYGGFTFDHAISLLACGLVALTVFNLRRSKNFPFYAFIYSVLIVGGTMSSALNQNTGINSALIPFFVLGVIVNGFICGWRATMTFGFFTMVALWFLWWVSSNYSYTPIFDIEHFADRNFQRAVQASLATLLITLVGAFFSKNMHEAFGELEASVAAAQNSDRAKTDFLATMSHELFTPMNGIIGMNESLEETELDDEQRELTAIIRDSGRDLQSIIGNVLLFSQLEADRVTLDDAPFNVSVVLRDVIKPYAEQARAKGLIFKAQMSPHVPYALIGDQARTAQIISALLDNAVKFTDRGALELHVKSREENDGCTTLIISVTDTGIGIGAAHLNRIFERFTQEDGSIKRRHGGTGLGLTIARGLTDIMGGQLSVQSEVNTGSSFTVLLTYYALENISQSWKEAAE
;
A
#
# COMPACT_ATOMS: atom_id res chain seq x y z
N MET A 1 5.01 -6.81 16.66
CA MET A 1 6.28 -6.70 15.92
C MET A 1 6.37 -5.40 15.11
N MET A 2 5.35 -5.01 14.34
CA MET A 2 5.31 -3.77 13.54
C MET A 2 5.55 -2.49 14.35
N ILE A 3 4.87 -2.33 15.50
CA ILE A 3 5.02 -1.17 16.41
C ILE A 3 6.46 -0.98 16.92
N TYR A 4 7.26 -2.06 17.00
CA TYR A 4 8.64 -2.00 17.47
C TYR A 4 9.58 -1.46 16.39
N PHE A 5 9.34 -1.81 15.13
CA PHE A 5 10.12 -1.34 13.99
C PHE A 5 9.91 0.15 13.72
N ASP A 6 8.70 0.66 13.86
CA ASP A 6 8.39 2.10 13.73
C ASP A 6 9.16 2.95 14.76
N LYS A 7 9.36 2.42 15.98
CA LYS A 7 10.17 3.11 17.00
C LYS A 7 11.64 3.16 16.62
N ILE A 8 12.17 2.08 16.01
CA ILE A 8 13.57 2.03 15.54
C ILE A 8 13.78 3.04 14.41
N GLU A 9 12.87 3.10 13.45
CA GLU A 9 12.97 4.02 12.31
C GLU A 9 12.89 5.48 12.75
N ARG A 10 11.97 5.80 13.67
CA ARG A 10 11.91 7.14 14.28
C ARG A 10 13.17 7.49 15.05
N PHE A 11 13.73 6.54 15.80
CA PHE A 11 14.99 6.75 16.50
C PHE A 11 16.14 7.04 15.53
N LEU A 12 16.23 6.27 14.43
CA LEU A 12 17.26 6.43 13.42
C LEU A 12 16.99 7.59 12.45
N ARG A 13 15.84 8.26 12.53
CA ARG A 13 15.40 9.34 11.63
C ARG A 13 15.46 8.92 10.16
N ILE A 14 14.99 7.73 9.86
CA ILE A 14 14.92 7.22 8.49
C ILE A 14 13.62 7.69 7.88
N ASP A 15 13.68 8.07 6.60
CA ASP A 15 12.51 8.43 5.85
C ASP A 15 11.59 7.19 5.70
N PRO A 16 10.30 7.27 6.06
CA PRO A 16 9.36 6.17 5.87
C PRO A 16 9.21 5.72 4.41
N GLU A 17 9.48 6.62 3.46
CA GLU A 17 9.44 6.34 2.03
C GLU A 17 10.75 5.77 1.47
N ALA A 18 11.78 5.59 2.32
CA ALA A 18 13.04 5.02 1.89
C ALA A 18 12.86 3.58 1.34
N PRO A 19 13.69 3.15 0.38
CA PRO A 19 13.64 1.79 -0.16
C PRO A 19 13.63 0.73 0.92
N LYS A 20 12.80 -0.30 0.79
CA LYS A 20 12.65 -1.38 1.80
C LYS A 20 13.99 -2.04 2.15
N SER A 21 14.90 -2.17 1.17
CA SER A 21 16.26 -2.68 1.37
C SER A 21 17.07 -1.81 2.36
N HIS A 22 16.90 -0.50 2.31
CA HIS A 22 17.56 0.45 3.21
C HIS A 22 16.99 0.36 4.64
N LEU A 23 15.67 0.26 4.77
CA LEU A 23 14.99 0.05 6.06
C LEU A 23 15.43 -1.27 6.72
N MET A 24 15.50 -2.36 5.95
CA MET A 24 15.96 -3.67 6.45
C MET A 24 17.41 -3.61 6.94
N ARG A 25 18.32 -2.97 6.20
CA ARG A 25 19.72 -2.79 6.62
C ARG A 25 19.83 -1.99 7.92
N ALA A 26 19.08 -0.91 8.01
CA ALA A 26 19.06 -0.07 9.21
C ALA A 26 18.59 -0.83 10.45
N ARG A 27 17.47 -1.55 10.32
CA ARG A 27 16.93 -2.41 11.40
C ARG A 27 17.93 -3.48 11.81
N ALA A 28 18.55 -4.16 10.82
CA ALA A 28 19.51 -5.23 11.07
C ALA A 28 20.73 -4.71 11.84
N VAL A 29 21.35 -3.59 11.42
CA VAL A 29 22.50 -3.00 12.09
C VAL A 29 22.18 -2.55 13.51
N TYR A 30 21.01 -1.93 13.71
CA TYR A 30 20.57 -1.49 15.03
C TYR A 30 20.36 -2.68 15.99
N MET A 31 19.63 -3.70 15.54
CA MET A 31 19.36 -4.91 16.33
C MET A 31 20.65 -5.67 16.66
N MET A 32 21.59 -5.72 15.72
CA MET A 32 22.91 -6.31 15.91
C MET A 32 23.73 -5.60 16.97
N GLY A 33 23.73 -4.26 16.95
CA GLY A 33 24.40 -3.47 17.99
C GLY A 33 23.82 -3.74 19.39
N LEU A 34 22.48 -3.80 19.52
CA LEU A 34 21.83 -4.13 20.78
C LEU A 34 22.13 -5.56 21.24
N ALA A 35 22.08 -6.54 20.33
CA ALA A 35 22.40 -7.94 20.63
C ALA A 35 23.86 -8.09 21.08
N PHE A 36 24.79 -7.38 20.46
CA PHE A 36 26.19 -7.36 20.88
C PHE A 36 26.34 -6.81 22.30
N ILE A 37 25.71 -5.66 22.61
CA ILE A 37 25.76 -5.08 23.96
C ILE A 37 25.20 -6.07 24.99
N ALA A 38 24.05 -6.69 24.71
CA ALA A 38 23.43 -7.66 25.58
C ALA A 38 24.33 -8.89 25.81
N ALA A 39 24.95 -9.43 24.76
CA ALA A 39 25.87 -10.55 24.86
C ALA A 39 27.13 -10.20 25.69
N GLN A 40 27.69 -9.01 25.50
CA GLN A 40 28.84 -8.57 26.28
C GLN A 40 28.47 -8.31 27.75
N MET A 41 27.29 -7.82 28.05
CA MET A 41 26.83 -7.66 29.45
C MET A 41 26.69 -9.02 30.16
N ILE A 42 26.15 -10.03 29.46
CA ILE A 42 26.09 -11.40 29.98
C ILE A 42 27.49 -11.96 30.20
N ASN A 43 28.42 -11.74 29.26
CA ASN A 43 29.80 -12.17 29.37
C ASN A 43 30.50 -11.51 30.58
N LEU A 44 30.32 -10.20 30.77
CA LEU A 44 30.82 -9.47 31.93
C LEU A 44 30.37 -10.08 33.26
N VAL A 45 29.08 -10.39 33.37
CA VAL A 45 28.51 -11.01 34.58
C VAL A 45 29.12 -12.40 34.81
N THR A 46 29.20 -13.24 33.80
CA THR A 46 29.77 -14.59 33.91
C THR A 46 31.27 -14.55 34.25
N MET A 47 32.02 -13.65 33.66
CA MET A 47 33.45 -13.47 33.98
C MET A 47 33.65 -12.99 35.42
N PHE A 48 32.84 -12.04 35.89
CA PHE A 48 32.93 -11.56 37.28
C PHE A 48 32.72 -12.69 38.30
N TYR A 49 31.73 -13.56 38.04
CA TYR A 49 31.48 -14.73 38.88
C TYR A 49 32.62 -15.76 38.81
N SER A 50 33.24 -15.95 37.63
CA SER A 50 34.29 -16.94 37.43
C SER A 50 35.64 -16.53 38.02
N TYR A 51 35.99 -15.26 37.98
CA TYR A 51 37.30 -14.76 38.41
C TYR A 51 37.29 -14.10 39.79
N GLY A 52 36.12 -13.93 40.41
CA GLY A 52 35.99 -13.35 41.76
C GLY A 52 36.40 -11.88 41.87
N GLY A 53 36.55 -11.17 40.74
CA GLY A 53 36.95 -9.77 40.71
C GLY A 53 37.07 -9.17 39.33
N PHE A 54 37.40 -7.89 39.26
CA PHE A 54 37.56 -7.14 38.02
C PHE A 54 38.92 -7.43 37.36
N THR A 55 38.93 -7.93 36.14
CA THR A 55 40.14 -8.24 35.36
C THR A 55 40.29 -7.31 34.17
N PHE A 56 41.45 -7.36 33.49
CA PHE A 56 41.71 -6.61 32.26
C PHE A 56 40.72 -6.89 31.16
N ASP A 57 40.20 -8.14 31.04
CA ASP A 57 39.18 -8.54 30.06
C ASP A 57 37.85 -7.85 30.32
N HIS A 58 37.50 -7.57 31.56
CA HIS A 58 36.31 -6.78 31.87
C HIS A 58 36.44 -5.36 31.35
N ALA A 59 37.62 -4.74 31.43
CA ALA A 59 37.87 -3.41 30.89
C ALA A 59 37.74 -3.39 29.35
N ILE A 60 38.28 -4.41 28.65
CA ILE A 60 38.12 -4.56 27.18
C ILE A 60 36.66 -4.74 26.79
N SER A 61 35.92 -5.57 27.49
CA SER A 61 34.51 -5.81 27.22
C SER A 61 33.64 -4.56 27.42
N LEU A 62 33.94 -3.78 28.48
CA LEU A 62 33.28 -2.48 28.72
C LEU A 62 33.61 -1.46 27.64
N LEU A 63 34.87 -1.39 27.21
CA LEU A 63 35.29 -0.52 26.12
C LEU A 63 34.57 -0.88 24.81
N ALA A 64 34.49 -2.17 24.49
CA ALA A 64 33.74 -2.65 23.31
C ALA A 64 32.24 -2.29 23.37
N CYS A 65 31.58 -2.48 24.52
CA CYS A 65 30.23 -2.02 24.75
C CYS A 65 30.04 -0.52 24.52
N GLY A 66 30.97 0.29 25.05
CA GLY A 66 30.96 1.74 24.88
C GLY A 66 31.12 2.16 23.43
N LEU A 67 32.02 1.52 22.69
CA LEU A 67 32.23 1.75 21.25
C LEU A 67 30.97 1.38 20.44
N VAL A 68 30.35 0.25 20.73
CA VAL A 68 29.13 -0.15 20.05
C VAL A 68 27.96 0.79 20.39
N ALA A 69 27.81 1.19 21.65
CA ALA A 69 26.80 2.16 22.04
C ALA A 69 26.98 3.52 21.31
N LEU A 70 28.25 3.97 21.21
CA LEU A 70 28.59 5.18 20.44
C LEU A 70 28.26 5.04 18.96
N THR A 71 28.51 3.88 18.35
CA THR A 71 28.19 3.63 16.94
C THR A 71 26.68 3.56 16.72
N VAL A 72 25.92 2.91 17.61
CA VAL A 72 24.43 2.91 17.58
C VAL A 72 23.89 4.34 17.64
N PHE A 73 24.47 5.18 18.46
CA PHE A 73 24.09 6.60 18.53
C PHE A 73 24.44 7.37 17.25
N ASN A 74 25.63 7.13 16.69
CA ASN A 74 26.08 7.77 15.44
C ASN A 74 25.34 7.30 14.20
N LEU A 75 24.74 6.10 14.17
CA LEU A 75 23.86 5.63 13.10
C LEU A 75 22.74 6.64 12.77
N ARG A 76 22.28 7.37 13.78
CA ARG A 76 21.28 8.43 13.65
C ARG A 76 21.72 9.59 12.74
N ARG A 77 23.05 9.86 12.66
CA ARG A 77 23.63 10.96 11.88
C ARG A 77 24.16 10.52 10.53
N SER A 78 24.92 9.44 10.49
CA SER A 78 25.71 9.06 9.32
C SER A 78 24.94 8.22 8.30
N LYS A 79 23.91 7.45 8.74
CA LYS A 79 23.13 6.52 7.88
C LYS A 79 23.98 5.56 7.01
N ASN A 80 25.29 5.41 7.30
CA ASN A 80 26.20 4.51 6.60
C ASN A 80 26.17 3.13 7.25
N PHE A 81 25.08 2.39 7.06
CA PHE A 81 24.85 1.08 7.69
C PHE A 81 25.93 0.04 7.36
N PRO A 82 26.47 -0.06 6.13
CA PRO A 82 27.55 -0.99 5.83
C PRO A 82 28.79 -0.75 6.66
N PHE A 83 29.20 0.49 6.86
CA PHE A 83 30.36 0.84 7.66
C PHE A 83 30.22 0.41 9.12
N TYR A 84 29.06 0.62 9.72
CA TYR A 84 28.82 0.20 11.11
C TYR A 84 28.72 -1.31 11.27
N ALA A 85 28.12 -2.02 10.30
CA ALA A 85 28.10 -3.48 10.30
C ALA A 85 29.53 -4.05 10.25
N PHE A 86 30.41 -3.46 9.45
CA PHE A 86 31.80 -3.83 9.37
C PHE A 86 32.51 -3.62 10.72
N ILE A 87 32.32 -2.45 11.37
CA ILE A 87 32.88 -2.16 12.71
C ILE A 87 32.44 -3.21 13.74
N TYR A 88 31.12 -3.55 13.76
CA TYR A 88 30.61 -4.56 14.70
C TYR A 88 31.25 -5.92 14.47
N SER A 89 31.43 -6.32 13.23
CA SER A 89 32.07 -7.58 12.89
C SER A 89 33.53 -7.62 13.29
N VAL A 90 34.24 -6.52 13.11
CA VAL A 90 35.65 -6.38 13.60
C VAL A 90 35.73 -6.46 15.13
N LEU A 91 34.80 -5.82 15.85
CA LEU A 91 34.70 -5.88 17.29
C LEU A 91 34.38 -7.28 17.82
N ILE A 92 33.48 -8.01 17.11
CA ILE A 92 33.17 -9.40 17.42
C ILE A 92 34.40 -10.28 17.27
N VAL A 93 35.11 -10.21 16.13
CA VAL A 93 36.31 -11.02 15.89
C VAL A 93 37.44 -10.63 16.86
N GLY A 94 37.70 -9.36 17.02
CA GLY A 94 38.75 -8.87 17.94
C GLY A 94 38.48 -9.25 19.40
N GLY A 95 37.25 -9.11 19.86
CA GLY A 95 36.86 -9.48 21.23
C GLY A 95 36.93 -10.99 21.48
N THR A 96 36.47 -11.82 20.52
CA THR A 96 36.58 -13.29 20.62
C THR A 96 38.03 -13.75 20.60
N MET A 97 38.86 -13.12 19.76
CA MET A 97 40.29 -13.42 19.68
C MET A 97 41.03 -13.05 20.96
N SER A 98 40.79 -11.84 21.53
CA SER A 98 41.33 -11.41 22.80
C SER A 98 40.97 -12.38 23.95
N SER A 99 39.70 -12.76 24.04
CA SER A 99 39.22 -13.71 25.04
C SER A 99 39.88 -15.10 24.89
N ALA A 100 40.00 -15.59 23.64
CA ALA A 100 40.63 -16.88 23.37
C ALA A 100 42.13 -16.91 23.79
N LEU A 101 42.83 -15.80 23.62
CA LEU A 101 44.25 -15.67 24.04
C LEU A 101 44.39 -15.53 25.53
N ASN A 102 43.61 -14.66 26.18
CA ASN A 102 43.69 -14.43 27.61
C ASN A 102 43.26 -15.61 28.48
N GLN A 103 42.28 -16.36 28.03
CA GLN A 103 41.81 -17.58 28.71
C GLN A 103 42.68 -18.80 28.46
N ASN A 104 43.75 -18.68 27.70
CA ASN A 104 44.60 -19.78 27.29
C ASN A 104 43.83 -20.92 26.59
N THR A 105 42.74 -20.62 25.95
CA THR A 105 41.92 -21.62 25.22
C THR A 105 42.29 -21.71 23.75
N GLY A 106 42.87 -20.67 23.18
CA GLY A 106 43.33 -20.61 21.80
C GLY A 106 42.21 -21.02 20.82
N ILE A 107 42.53 -21.93 19.91
CA ILE A 107 41.57 -22.47 18.91
C ILE A 107 40.43 -23.32 19.53
N ASN A 108 40.56 -23.67 20.81
CA ASN A 108 39.52 -24.43 21.53
C ASN A 108 38.45 -23.53 22.17
N SER A 109 38.55 -22.22 22.00
CA SER A 109 37.56 -21.28 22.55
C SER A 109 36.17 -21.59 22.07
N ALA A 110 35.21 -21.65 23.00
CA ALA A 110 33.80 -21.80 22.71
C ALA A 110 33.22 -20.60 21.90
N LEU A 111 33.97 -19.52 21.80
CA LEU A 111 33.57 -18.29 21.11
C LEU A 111 33.89 -18.31 19.59
N ILE A 112 34.64 -19.30 19.10
CA ILE A 112 34.97 -19.43 17.66
C ILE A 112 33.75 -19.35 16.72
N PRO A 113 32.58 -19.95 17.02
CA PRO A 113 31.41 -19.81 16.18
C PRO A 113 30.98 -18.35 15.90
N PHE A 114 31.35 -17.40 16.76
CA PHE A 114 31.05 -15.98 16.53
C PHE A 114 31.83 -15.36 15.37
N PHE A 115 32.99 -15.94 14.99
CA PHE A 115 33.70 -15.56 13.77
C PHE A 115 32.81 -15.78 12.52
N VAL A 116 32.12 -16.89 12.49
CA VAL A 116 31.19 -17.27 11.41
C VAL A 116 30.00 -16.29 11.35
N LEU A 117 29.47 -15.93 12.51
CA LEU A 117 28.36 -14.97 12.59
C LEU A 117 28.74 -13.61 11.97
N GLY A 118 29.95 -13.13 12.23
CA GLY A 118 30.45 -11.88 11.65
C GLY A 118 30.49 -11.90 10.11
N VAL A 119 30.89 -13.03 9.52
CA VAL A 119 30.90 -13.22 8.05
C VAL A 119 29.49 -13.19 7.46
N ILE A 120 28.54 -13.92 8.07
CA ILE A 120 27.15 -13.98 7.63
C ILE A 120 26.49 -12.60 7.69
N VAL A 121 26.67 -11.89 8.79
CA VAL A 121 26.06 -10.57 8.98
C VAL A 121 26.59 -9.55 7.96
N ASN A 122 27.89 -9.55 7.69
CA ASN A 122 28.43 -8.69 6.64
C ASN A 122 27.86 -9.02 5.26
N GLY A 123 27.59 -10.29 4.97
CA GLY A 123 26.95 -10.71 3.74
C GLY A 123 25.58 -10.07 3.53
N PHE A 124 24.75 -10.10 4.56
CA PHE A 124 23.41 -9.54 4.49
C PHE A 124 23.36 -8.01 4.41
N ILE A 125 24.26 -7.34 5.11
CA ILE A 125 24.19 -5.87 5.26
C ILE A 125 25.06 -5.15 4.22
N CYS A 126 26.29 -5.62 4.01
CA CYS A 126 27.30 -4.94 3.20
C CYS A 126 27.45 -5.51 1.79
N GLY A 127 26.85 -6.67 1.52
CA GLY A 127 26.91 -7.35 0.24
C GLY A 127 28.13 -8.28 0.08
N TRP A 128 28.20 -8.97 -1.06
CA TRP A 128 29.13 -10.08 -1.29
C TRP A 128 30.62 -9.72 -1.21
N ARG A 129 31.01 -8.49 -1.65
CA ARG A 129 32.39 -8.03 -1.58
C ARG A 129 32.90 -7.90 -0.15
N ALA A 130 32.08 -7.34 0.73
CA ALA A 130 32.41 -7.23 2.15
C ALA A 130 32.44 -8.61 2.82
N THR A 131 31.58 -9.54 2.45
CA THR A 131 31.59 -10.93 2.93
C THR A 131 32.91 -11.61 2.60
N MET A 132 33.39 -11.49 1.36
CA MET A 132 34.65 -12.08 0.93
C MET A 132 35.85 -11.51 1.68
N THR A 133 35.94 -10.19 1.79
CA THR A 133 37.03 -9.53 2.53
C THR A 133 37.01 -9.91 4.00
N PHE A 134 35.85 -9.92 4.64
CA PHE A 134 35.74 -10.26 6.05
C PHE A 134 36.02 -11.76 6.31
N GLY A 135 35.56 -12.64 5.43
CA GLY A 135 35.84 -14.07 5.47
C GLY A 135 37.34 -14.36 5.39
N PHE A 136 38.07 -13.65 4.51
CA PHE A 136 39.54 -13.75 4.42
C PHE A 136 40.23 -13.35 5.76
N PHE A 137 39.86 -12.21 6.32
CA PHE A 137 40.44 -11.79 7.62
C PHE A 137 40.08 -12.76 8.75
N THR A 138 38.90 -13.33 8.74
CA THR A 138 38.45 -14.34 9.70
C THR A 138 39.30 -15.59 9.60
N MET A 139 39.61 -16.08 8.37
CA MET A 139 40.54 -17.20 8.16
C MET A 139 41.93 -16.91 8.70
N VAL A 140 42.48 -15.73 8.40
CA VAL A 140 43.80 -15.32 8.91
C VAL A 140 43.83 -15.31 10.45
N ALA A 141 42.76 -14.81 11.09
CA ALA A 141 42.63 -14.81 12.54
C ALA A 141 42.57 -16.24 13.12
N LEU A 142 41.88 -17.18 12.48
CA LEU A 142 41.84 -18.59 12.90
C LEU A 142 43.20 -19.27 12.79
N TRP A 143 43.95 -19.03 11.72
CA TRP A 143 45.29 -19.54 11.53
C TRP A 143 46.30 -18.93 12.55
N PHE A 144 46.15 -17.65 12.86
CA PHE A 144 46.94 -17.00 13.91
C PHE A 144 46.65 -17.62 15.29
N LEU A 145 45.39 -17.87 15.64
CA LEU A 145 45.03 -18.55 16.89
C LEU A 145 45.59 -19.97 16.96
N TRP A 146 45.57 -20.71 15.85
CA TRP A 146 46.20 -22.02 15.77
C TRP A 146 47.70 -21.92 15.99
N TRP A 147 48.41 -21.00 15.32
CA TRP A 147 49.83 -20.79 15.44
C TRP A 147 50.23 -20.45 16.89
N VAL A 148 49.51 -19.54 17.54
CA VAL A 148 49.72 -19.21 18.95
C VAL A 148 49.49 -20.42 19.84
N SER A 149 48.38 -21.16 19.62
CA SER A 149 48.07 -22.37 20.39
C SER A 149 49.12 -23.47 20.23
N SER A 150 49.83 -23.51 19.10
CA SER A 150 50.86 -24.53 18.83
C SER A 150 52.24 -24.16 19.37
N ASN A 151 52.55 -22.86 19.46
CA ASN A 151 53.89 -22.41 19.85
C ASN A 151 54.01 -22.01 21.33
N TYR A 152 52.91 -21.70 21.99
CA TYR A 152 52.88 -21.39 23.40
C TYR A 152 52.43 -22.61 24.20
N SER A 153 53.27 -23.05 25.17
CA SER A 153 52.95 -24.16 26.06
C SER A 153 51.80 -23.78 26.98
N TYR A 154 50.58 -24.08 26.58
CA TYR A 154 49.45 -24.08 27.50
C TYR A 154 49.67 -25.24 28.47
N THR A 155 49.63 -25.03 29.77
CA THR A 155 49.64 -26.11 30.77
C THR A 155 48.30 -26.86 30.65
N PRO A 156 48.28 -28.06 30.03
CA PRO A 156 47.03 -28.74 29.84
C PRO A 156 46.62 -29.42 31.12
N ILE A 157 45.34 -29.36 31.43
CA ILE A 157 44.74 -30.15 32.51
C ILE A 157 44.63 -31.64 32.06
N PHE A 158 44.86 -31.95 30.77
CA PHE A 158 44.74 -33.29 30.18
C PHE A 158 45.76 -33.52 29.07
N ASP A 159 46.29 -34.75 29.02
CA ASP A 159 47.21 -35.48 28.16
C ASP A 159 47.79 -34.76 26.90
N ILE A 160 49.16 -34.71 26.84
CA ILE A 160 49.93 -33.84 25.97
C ILE A 160 50.19 -34.39 24.57
N GLU A 161 50.26 -35.70 24.38
CA GLU A 161 50.77 -36.31 23.14
C GLU A 161 49.86 -36.14 21.90
N HIS A 162 48.57 -35.96 22.08
CA HIS A 162 47.62 -35.83 20.98
C HIS A 162 47.01 -34.40 20.81
N PHE A 163 47.52 -33.44 21.56
CA PHE A 163 46.91 -32.09 21.62
C PHE A 163 47.29 -31.23 20.41
N ALA A 164 48.50 -31.32 19.91
CA ALA A 164 48.97 -30.55 18.75
C ALA A 164 48.25 -30.94 17.45
N ASP A 165 48.10 -32.27 17.21
CA ASP A 165 47.39 -32.76 16.04
C ASP A 165 45.93 -32.45 16.04
N ARG A 166 45.27 -32.50 17.20
CA ARG A 166 43.87 -32.12 17.35
C ARG A 166 43.64 -30.61 17.13
N ASN A 167 44.54 -29.77 17.56
CA ASN A 167 44.46 -28.32 17.33
C ASN A 167 44.63 -27.95 15.86
N PHE A 168 45.56 -28.63 15.17
CA PHE A 168 45.72 -28.49 13.71
C PHE A 168 44.46 -28.89 12.96
N GLN A 169 43.89 -30.08 13.25
CA GLN A 169 42.67 -30.52 12.64
C GLN A 169 41.49 -29.57 12.86
N ARG A 170 41.34 -29.01 14.08
CA ARG A 170 40.33 -28.02 14.40
C ARG A 170 40.54 -26.71 13.64
N ALA A 171 41.75 -26.23 13.50
CA ALA A 171 42.07 -25.05 12.71
C ALA A 171 41.70 -25.23 11.24
N VAL A 172 42.05 -26.39 10.67
CA VAL A 172 41.66 -26.75 9.27
C VAL A 172 40.17 -26.83 9.11
N GLN A 173 39.46 -27.54 10.03
CA GLN A 173 38.00 -27.66 9.96
C GLN A 173 37.31 -26.31 10.11
N ALA A 174 37.72 -25.45 11.03
CA ALA A 174 37.16 -24.13 11.23
C ALA A 174 37.41 -23.22 10.00
N SER A 175 38.61 -23.33 9.40
CA SER A 175 38.97 -22.57 8.19
C SER A 175 38.12 -23.04 6.98
N LEU A 176 37.94 -24.33 6.80
CA LEU A 176 37.08 -24.87 5.74
C LEU A 176 35.61 -24.48 5.92
N ALA A 177 35.12 -24.54 7.17
CA ALA A 177 33.75 -24.10 7.48
C ALA A 177 33.59 -22.60 7.19
N THR A 178 34.55 -21.76 7.60
CA THR A 178 34.54 -20.34 7.32
C THR A 178 34.58 -20.05 5.82
N LEU A 179 35.41 -20.75 5.06
CA LEU A 179 35.49 -20.64 3.60
C LEU A 179 34.15 -20.99 2.96
N LEU A 180 33.57 -22.14 3.32
CA LEU A 180 32.28 -22.57 2.78
C LEU A 180 31.17 -21.56 3.08
N ILE A 181 31.07 -21.10 4.32
CA ILE A 181 30.06 -20.12 4.73
C ILE A 181 30.28 -18.79 4.01
N THR A 182 31.55 -18.38 3.82
CA THR A 182 31.88 -17.16 3.06
C THR A 182 31.40 -17.28 1.61
N LEU A 183 31.70 -18.40 0.95
CA LEU A 183 31.29 -18.64 -0.45
C LEU A 183 29.77 -18.70 -0.59
N VAL A 184 29.11 -19.47 0.26
CA VAL A 184 27.64 -19.60 0.26
C VAL A 184 26.99 -18.28 0.60
N GLY A 185 27.47 -17.57 1.62
CA GLY A 185 26.94 -16.26 2.02
C GLY A 185 27.13 -15.19 0.94
N ALA A 186 28.29 -15.17 0.28
CA ALA A 186 28.56 -14.24 -0.83
C ALA A 186 27.66 -14.54 -2.05
N PHE A 187 27.52 -15.83 -2.41
CA PHE A 187 26.63 -16.27 -3.50
C PHE A 187 25.16 -15.91 -3.22
N PHE A 188 24.69 -16.23 -2.02
CA PHE A 188 23.32 -15.92 -1.61
C PHE A 188 23.08 -14.43 -1.57
N SER A 189 24.01 -13.64 -0.98
CA SER A 189 23.91 -12.18 -0.93
C SER A 189 23.86 -11.56 -2.33
N LYS A 190 24.68 -12.05 -3.27
CA LYS A 190 24.68 -11.56 -4.66
C LYS A 190 23.33 -11.82 -5.33
N ASN A 191 22.86 -13.08 -5.29
CA ASN A 191 21.60 -13.45 -5.94
C ASN A 191 20.40 -12.73 -5.33
N MET A 192 20.38 -12.54 -4.01
CA MET A 192 19.33 -11.78 -3.33
C MET A 192 19.32 -10.31 -3.76
N HIS A 193 20.49 -9.66 -3.88
CA HIS A 193 20.56 -8.28 -4.35
C HIS A 193 20.09 -8.12 -5.80
N GLU A 194 20.47 -9.06 -6.67
CA GLU A 194 20.02 -9.06 -8.07
C GLU A 194 18.50 -9.27 -8.16
N ALA A 195 17.96 -10.27 -7.45
CA ALA A 195 16.52 -10.55 -7.44
C ALA A 195 15.69 -9.39 -6.87
N PHE A 196 16.15 -8.76 -5.79
CA PHE A 196 15.46 -7.56 -5.25
C PHE A 196 15.54 -6.38 -6.21
N GLY A 197 16.69 -6.17 -6.88
CA GLY A 197 16.84 -5.11 -7.87
C GLY A 197 15.92 -5.30 -9.07
N GLU A 198 15.80 -6.52 -9.59
CA GLU A 198 14.87 -6.86 -10.68
C GLU A 198 13.40 -6.67 -10.26
N LEU A 199 13.05 -7.08 -9.03
CA LEU A 199 11.71 -6.89 -8.49
C LEU A 199 11.37 -5.39 -8.33
N GLU A 200 12.26 -4.59 -7.76
CA GLU A 200 12.08 -3.15 -7.62
C GLU A 200 11.94 -2.47 -8.99
N ALA A 201 12.78 -2.84 -9.97
CA ALA A 201 12.69 -2.32 -11.33
C ALA A 201 11.37 -2.70 -12.02
N SER A 202 10.91 -3.94 -11.83
CA SER A 202 9.63 -4.41 -12.38
C SER A 202 8.43 -3.66 -11.77
N VAL A 203 8.43 -3.47 -10.44
CA VAL A 203 7.39 -2.70 -9.75
C VAL A 203 7.39 -1.24 -10.21
N ALA A 204 8.56 -0.61 -10.32
CA ALA A 204 8.68 0.77 -10.80
C ALA A 204 8.22 0.90 -12.26
N ALA A 205 8.55 -0.06 -13.13
CA ALA A 205 8.09 -0.07 -14.51
C ALA A 205 6.57 -0.21 -14.63
N ALA A 206 5.96 -1.09 -13.82
CA ALA A 206 4.50 -1.25 -13.76
C ALA A 206 3.81 0.04 -13.30
N GLN A 207 4.31 0.66 -12.22
CA GLN A 207 3.77 1.93 -11.71
C GLN A 207 3.90 3.07 -12.72
N ASN A 208 5.03 3.16 -13.42
CA ASN A 208 5.24 4.18 -14.45
C ASN A 208 4.31 3.96 -15.65
N SER A 209 4.07 2.71 -16.05
CA SER A 209 3.12 2.37 -17.11
C SER A 209 1.69 2.78 -16.75
N ASP A 210 1.26 2.49 -15.51
CA ASP A 210 -0.07 2.88 -15.02
C ASP A 210 -0.23 4.41 -14.93
N ARG A 211 0.82 5.12 -14.49
CA ARG A 211 0.83 6.59 -14.49
C ARG A 211 0.71 7.14 -15.88
N ALA A 212 1.53 6.66 -16.82
CA ALA A 212 1.52 7.11 -18.21
C ALA A 212 0.15 6.87 -18.87
N LYS A 213 -0.50 5.72 -18.60
CA LYS A 213 -1.85 5.42 -19.09
C LYS A 213 -2.87 6.43 -18.57
N THR A 214 -2.83 6.75 -17.27
CA THR A 214 -3.77 7.71 -16.66
C THR A 214 -3.54 9.12 -17.19
N ASP A 215 -2.29 9.57 -17.29
CA ASP A 215 -1.94 10.90 -17.79
C ASP A 215 -2.31 11.04 -19.28
N PHE A 216 -2.11 9.98 -20.07
CA PHE A 216 -2.56 9.93 -21.47
C PHE A 216 -4.07 10.08 -21.58
N LEU A 217 -4.86 9.32 -20.80
CA LEU A 217 -6.31 9.41 -20.82
C LEU A 217 -6.82 10.78 -20.33
N ALA A 218 -6.15 11.41 -19.34
CA ALA A 218 -6.48 12.76 -18.90
C ALA A 218 -6.25 13.79 -20.01
N THR A 219 -5.10 13.72 -20.69
CA THR A 219 -4.77 14.62 -21.81
C THR A 219 -5.72 14.41 -22.98
N MET A 220 -5.95 13.16 -23.37
CA MET A 220 -6.89 12.83 -24.47
C MET A 220 -8.31 13.28 -24.16
N SER A 221 -8.76 13.14 -22.91
CA SER A 221 -10.10 13.62 -22.53
C SER A 221 -10.23 15.13 -22.68
N HIS A 222 -9.23 15.91 -22.26
CA HIS A 222 -9.25 17.35 -22.44
C HIS A 222 -9.25 17.74 -23.93
N GLU A 223 -8.43 17.06 -24.74
CA GLU A 223 -8.38 17.26 -26.20
C GLU A 223 -9.66 16.87 -26.92
N LEU A 224 -10.44 15.92 -26.35
CA LEU A 224 -11.75 15.52 -26.89
C LEU A 224 -12.88 16.42 -26.38
N PHE A 225 -12.85 16.88 -25.14
CA PHE A 225 -13.89 17.79 -24.61
C PHE A 225 -13.91 19.14 -25.32
N THR A 226 -12.77 19.69 -25.71
CA THR A 226 -12.69 21.00 -26.37
C THR A 226 -13.47 21.04 -27.69
N PRO A 227 -13.22 20.16 -28.69
CA PRO A 227 -14.01 20.16 -29.91
C PRO A 227 -15.49 19.74 -29.68
N MET A 228 -15.74 18.83 -28.74
CA MET A 228 -17.11 18.43 -28.38
C MET A 228 -17.93 19.58 -27.82
N ASN A 229 -17.36 20.37 -26.91
CA ASN A 229 -18.01 21.59 -26.41
C ASN A 229 -18.29 22.59 -27.53
N GLY A 230 -17.36 22.69 -28.51
CA GLY A 230 -17.59 23.50 -29.70
C GLY A 230 -18.75 23.01 -30.55
N ILE A 231 -18.86 21.70 -30.79
CA ILE A 231 -19.96 21.09 -31.57
C ILE A 231 -21.31 21.32 -30.84
N ILE A 232 -21.36 21.04 -29.54
CA ILE A 232 -22.57 21.20 -28.74
C ILE A 232 -22.99 22.66 -28.68
N GLY A 233 -22.06 23.59 -28.41
CA GLY A 233 -22.35 25.03 -28.36
C GLY A 233 -22.83 25.60 -29.70
N MET A 234 -22.22 25.17 -30.83
CA MET A 234 -22.68 25.55 -32.16
C MET A 234 -24.07 24.97 -32.45
N ASN A 235 -24.36 23.74 -32.02
CA ASN A 235 -25.67 23.14 -32.18
C ASN A 235 -26.73 23.83 -31.32
N GLU A 236 -26.40 24.21 -30.08
CA GLU A 236 -27.30 25.00 -29.21
C GLU A 236 -27.58 26.38 -29.82
N SER A 237 -26.59 27.05 -30.39
CA SER A 237 -26.79 28.31 -31.10
C SER A 237 -27.65 28.14 -32.37
N LEU A 238 -27.57 26.98 -33.04
CA LEU A 238 -28.42 26.66 -34.20
C LEU A 238 -29.87 26.42 -33.76
N GLU A 239 -30.10 25.78 -32.62
CA GLU A 239 -31.45 25.54 -32.04
C GLU A 239 -32.15 26.85 -31.66
N GLU A 240 -31.42 27.97 -31.43
CA GLU A 240 -31.99 29.28 -31.15
C GLU A 240 -32.44 30.02 -32.43
N THR A 241 -32.13 29.49 -33.61
CA THR A 241 -32.55 30.08 -34.88
C THR A 241 -33.91 29.54 -35.34
N GLU A 242 -34.46 30.08 -36.41
CA GLU A 242 -35.66 29.52 -37.03
C GLU A 242 -35.32 28.21 -37.76
N LEU A 243 -35.76 27.10 -37.22
CA LEU A 243 -35.57 25.75 -37.77
C LEU A 243 -36.94 25.17 -38.22
N ASP A 244 -36.90 24.44 -39.31
CA ASP A 244 -38.02 23.56 -39.67
C ASP A 244 -38.05 22.29 -38.80
N ASP A 245 -39.08 21.47 -38.94
CA ASP A 245 -39.30 20.31 -38.08
C ASP A 245 -38.20 19.24 -38.28
N GLU A 246 -37.70 19.05 -39.49
CA GLU A 246 -36.64 18.09 -39.83
C GLU A 246 -35.30 18.59 -39.25
N GLN A 247 -35.00 19.87 -39.34
CA GLN A 247 -33.81 20.48 -38.77
C GLN A 247 -33.80 20.40 -37.25
N ARG A 248 -34.94 20.61 -36.58
CA ARG A 248 -35.09 20.43 -35.14
C ARG A 248 -34.84 18.99 -34.71
N GLU A 249 -35.32 18.01 -35.46
CA GLU A 249 -35.04 16.61 -35.15
C GLU A 249 -33.54 16.30 -35.31
N LEU A 250 -32.92 16.78 -36.37
CA LEU A 250 -31.49 16.57 -36.61
C LEU A 250 -30.59 17.24 -35.54
N THR A 251 -30.89 18.48 -35.15
CA THR A 251 -30.14 19.18 -34.09
C THR A 251 -30.30 18.50 -32.74
N ALA A 252 -31.50 17.98 -32.42
CA ALA A 252 -31.72 17.20 -31.21
C ALA A 252 -30.90 15.91 -31.19
N ILE A 253 -30.81 15.18 -32.31
CA ILE A 253 -29.96 13.99 -32.43
C ILE A 253 -28.47 14.35 -32.25
N ILE A 254 -28.00 15.44 -32.83
CA ILE A 254 -26.60 15.91 -32.68
C ILE A 254 -26.32 16.24 -31.22
N ARG A 255 -27.17 17.00 -30.55
CA ARG A 255 -27.05 17.35 -29.14
C ARG A 255 -26.94 16.14 -28.26
N ASP A 256 -27.91 15.19 -28.43
CA ASP A 256 -28.00 14.00 -27.59
C ASP A 256 -26.77 13.09 -27.79
N SER A 257 -26.38 12.88 -29.07
CA SER A 257 -25.12 12.14 -29.37
C SER A 257 -23.87 12.78 -28.80
N GLY A 258 -23.83 14.11 -28.85
CA GLY A 258 -22.71 14.89 -28.25
C GLY A 258 -22.62 14.74 -26.73
N ARG A 259 -23.74 14.84 -26.05
CA ARG A 259 -23.82 14.63 -24.59
C ARG A 259 -23.49 13.21 -24.18
N ASP A 260 -23.95 12.22 -24.96
CA ASP A 260 -23.59 10.81 -24.73
C ASP A 260 -22.11 10.58 -24.83
N LEU A 261 -21.45 11.16 -25.86
CA LEU A 261 -20.01 11.03 -26.04
C LEU A 261 -19.24 11.72 -24.91
N GLN A 262 -19.66 12.89 -24.45
CA GLN A 262 -19.07 13.55 -23.27
C GLN A 262 -19.19 12.68 -22.02
N SER A 263 -20.34 12.07 -21.80
CA SER A 263 -20.56 11.15 -20.67
C SER A 263 -19.62 9.94 -20.73
N ILE A 264 -19.46 9.36 -21.93
CA ILE A 264 -18.56 8.23 -22.16
C ILE A 264 -17.11 8.61 -21.83
N ILE A 265 -16.62 9.74 -22.37
CA ILE A 265 -15.26 10.21 -22.13
C ILE A 265 -15.06 10.49 -20.62
N GLY A 266 -15.99 11.19 -19.98
CA GLY A 266 -15.95 11.49 -18.56
C GLY A 266 -15.91 10.22 -17.69
N ASN A 267 -16.70 9.22 -18.03
CA ASN A 267 -16.73 7.94 -17.34
C ASN A 267 -15.42 7.14 -17.50
N VAL A 268 -14.82 7.14 -18.70
CA VAL A 268 -13.52 6.47 -18.94
C VAL A 268 -12.41 7.16 -18.13
N LEU A 269 -12.39 8.49 -18.12
CA LEU A 269 -11.41 9.25 -17.34
C LEU A 269 -11.55 9.00 -15.85
N LEU A 270 -12.77 9.12 -15.31
CA LEU A 270 -13.05 8.87 -13.89
C LEU A 270 -12.69 7.44 -13.49
N PHE A 271 -13.05 6.47 -14.34
CA PHE A 271 -12.68 5.08 -14.12
C PHE A 271 -11.15 4.90 -14.04
N SER A 272 -10.39 5.54 -14.95
CA SER A 272 -8.92 5.51 -14.91
C SER A 272 -8.33 6.17 -13.66
N GLN A 273 -8.96 7.26 -13.18
CA GLN A 273 -8.55 7.91 -11.94
C GLN A 273 -8.85 7.05 -10.70
N LEU A 274 -9.99 6.34 -10.69
CA LEU A 274 -10.35 5.38 -9.64
C LEU A 274 -9.34 4.22 -9.57
N GLU A 275 -8.94 3.66 -10.72
CA GLU A 275 -7.93 2.60 -10.77
C GLU A 275 -6.56 3.02 -10.25
N ALA A 276 -6.21 4.30 -10.45
CA ALA A 276 -4.92 4.85 -10.03
C ALA A 276 -4.93 5.43 -8.60
N ASP A 277 -6.02 5.28 -7.83
CA ASP A 277 -6.24 5.89 -6.51
C ASP A 277 -6.00 7.42 -6.51
N ARG A 278 -6.36 8.10 -7.61
CA ARG A 278 -6.13 9.54 -7.80
C ARG A 278 -7.38 10.39 -7.59
N VAL A 279 -8.52 9.80 -7.26
CA VAL A 279 -9.74 10.55 -6.96
C VAL A 279 -9.62 11.15 -5.57
N THR A 280 -9.70 12.49 -5.51
CA THR A 280 -9.79 13.23 -4.26
C THR A 280 -11.24 13.59 -4.00
N LEU A 281 -11.67 13.47 -2.74
CA LEU A 281 -13.00 13.90 -2.31
C LEU A 281 -12.96 15.38 -1.92
N ASP A 282 -14.02 16.12 -2.28
CA ASP A 282 -14.23 17.51 -1.90
C ASP A 282 -15.30 17.56 -0.80
N ASP A 283 -14.86 17.48 0.45
CA ASP A 283 -15.73 17.50 1.61
C ASP A 283 -16.20 18.92 1.91
N ALA A 284 -17.37 19.29 1.39
CA ALA A 284 -18.01 20.56 1.59
C ALA A 284 -19.43 20.41 2.16
N PRO A 285 -19.98 21.44 2.84
CA PRO A 285 -21.37 21.42 3.24
C PRO A 285 -22.30 21.43 2.02
N PHE A 286 -23.25 20.51 1.98
CA PHE A 286 -24.24 20.45 0.90
C PHE A 286 -25.64 20.12 1.42
N ASN A 287 -26.66 20.53 0.64
CA ASN A 287 -28.07 20.26 0.90
C ASN A 287 -28.53 19.02 0.15
N VAL A 288 -28.91 17.97 0.90
CA VAL A 288 -29.34 16.68 0.33
C VAL A 288 -30.57 16.84 -0.58
N SER A 289 -31.53 17.69 -0.18
CA SER A 289 -32.76 17.90 -0.95
C SER A 289 -32.50 18.58 -2.31
N VAL A 290 -31.52 19.50 -2.35
CA VAL A 290 -31.12 20.16 -3.61
C VAL A 290 -30.48 19.15 -4.54
N VAL A 291 -29.51 18.38 -4.03
CA VAL A 291 -28.84 17.33 -4.82
C VAL A 291 -29.85 16.33 -5.40
N LEU A 292 -30.77 15.85 -4.56
CA LEU A 292 -31.79 14.90 -5.01
C LEU A 292 -32.73 15.51 -6.07
N ARG A 293 -33.17 16.76 -5.89
CA ARG A 293 -34.02 17.46 -6.86
C ARG A 293 -33.34 17.55 -8.23
N ASP A 294 -32.08 18.01 -8.23
CA ASP A 294 -31.32 18.23 -9.47
C ASP A 294 -31.02 16.92 -10.20
N VAL A 295 -30.69 15.88 -9.45
CA VAL A 295 -30.44 14.54 -10.02
C VAL A 295 -31.73 13.88 -10.52
N ILE A 296 -32.82 13.98 -9.77
CA ILE A 296 -34.08 13.28 -10.11
C ILE A 296 -34.77 13.87 -11.35
N LYS A 297 -34.70 15.18 -11.54
CA LYS A 297 -35.46 15.90 -12.57
C LYS A 297 -35.29 15.30 -13.98
N PRO A 298 -34.08 15.12 -14.53
CA PRO A 298 -33.89 14.57 -15.86
C PRO A 298 -34.41 13.11 -15.99
N TYR A 299 -34.24 12.30 -14.95
CA TYR A 299 -34.70 10.90 -14.99
C TYR A 299 -36.22 10.78 -14.85
N ALA A 300 -36.88 11.67 -14.11
CA ALA A 300 -38.33 11.74 -14.05
C ALA A 300 -38.92 12.12 -15.39
N GLU A 301 -38.30 13.02 -16.14
CA GLU A 301 -38.70 13.41 -17.50
C GLU A 301 -38.52 12.23 -18.48
N GLN A 302 -37.39 11.53 -18.44
CA GLN A 302 -37.12 10.34 -19.26
C GLN A 302 -38.09 9.19 -18.94
N ALA A 303 -38.34 8.94 -17.65
CA ALA A 303 -39.34 7.92 -17.24
C ALA A 303 -40.75 8.24 -17.77
N ARG A 304 -41.17 9.52 -17.68
CA ARG A 304 -42.45 9.98 -18.21
C ARG A 304 -42.50 9.79 -19.72
N ALA A 305 -41.45 10.13 -20.45
CA ALA A 305 -41.38 9.94 -21.90
C ALA A 305 -41.52 8.45 -22.31
N LYS A 306 -41.00 7.53 -21.49
CA LYS A 306 -41.17 6.07 -21.65
C LYS A 306 -42.49 5.55 -21.11
N GLY A 307 -43.35 6.36 -20.49
CA GLY A 307 -44.62 5.92 -19.88
C GLY A 307 -44.42 5.13 -18.57
N LEU A 308 -43.27 5.29 -17.88
CA LEU A 308 -43.01 4.67 -16.60
C LEU A 308 -43.54 5.51 -15.43
N ILE A 309 -43.90 4.86 -14.34
CA ILE A 309 -44.30 5.53 -13.09
C ILE A 309 -43.01 5.79 -12.31
N PHE A 310 -42.69 7.06 -12.04
CA PHE A 310 -41.54 7.44 -11.22
C PHE A 310 -41.99 7.97 -9.87
N LYS A 311 -41.48 7.39 -8.76
CA LYS A 311 -41.75 7.84 -7.39
C LYS A 311 -40.45 8.12 -6.69
N ALA A 312 -40.33 9.29 -6.05
CA ALA A 312 -39.20 9.64 -5.19
C ALA A 312 -39.72 9.97 -3.80
N GLN A 313 -39.16 9.36 -2.79
CA GLN A 313 -39.55 9.57 -1.39
C GLN A 313 -38.29 9.76 -0.53
N MET A 314 -38.28 10.85 0.26
CA MET A 314 -37.24 11.13 1.25
C MET A 314 -37.86 11.11 2.64
N SER A 315 -37.24 10.40 3.57
CA SER A 315 -37.67 10.38 4.96
C SER A 315 -37.53 11.76 5.61
N PRO A 316 -38.49 12.20 6.46
CA PRO A 316 -38.37 13.44 7.22
C PRO A 316 -37.17 13.52 8.16
N HIS A 317 -36.56 12.36 8.49
CA HIS A 317 -35.41 12.27 9.38
C HIS A 317 -34.07 12.52 8.66
N VAL A 318 -34.07 12.68 7.32
CA VAL A 318 -32.85 12.99 6.59
C VAL A 318 -32.41 14.43 6.93
N PRO A 319 -31.17 14.62 7.45
CA PRO A 319 -30.66 15.95 7.76
C PRO A 319 -30.67 16.86 6.53
N TYR A 320 -30.97 18.13 6.77
CA TYR A 320 -31.03 19.13 5.69
C TYR A 320 -29.64 19.37 5.06
N ALA A 321 -28.59 19.39 5.87
CA ALA A 321 -27.24 19.65 5.43
C ALA A 321 -26.27 18.59 5.96
N LEU A 322 -25.38 18.13 5.09
CA LEU A 322 -24.32 17.16 5.36
C LEU A 322 -22.97 17.73 4.89
N ILE A 323 -21.88 17.23 5.45
CA ILE A 323 -20.52 17.52 4.98
C ILE A 323 -20.04 16.32 4.19
N GLY A 324 -19.64 16.53 2.94
CA GLY A 324 -19.11 15.49 2.04
C GLY A 324 -19.08 15.94 0.60
N ASP A 325 -18.77 15.04 -0.32
CA ASP A 325 -18.67 15.32 -1.75
C ASP A 325 -20.05 15.23 -2.42
N GLN A 326 -20.66 16.41 -2.65
CA GLN A 326 -21.94 16.56 -3.35
C GLN A 326 -21.91 15.99 -4.75
N ALA A 327 -20.82 16.23 -5.50
CA ALA A 327 -20.73 15.84 -6.91
C ALA A 327 -20.62 14.31 -7.04
N ARG A 328 -19.84 13.67 -6.18
CA ARG A 328 -19.70 12.21 -6.18
C ARG A 328 -20.97 11.53 -5.70
N THR A 329 -21.66 12.11 -4.70
CA THR A 329 -22.99 11.64 -4.26
C THR A 329 -24.00 11.68 -5.40
N ALA A 330 -24.08 12.80 -6.09
CA ALA A 330 -24.96 12.97 -7.26
C ALA A 330 -24.63 11.96 -8.37
N GLN A 331 -23.34 11.72 -8.61
CA GLN A 331 -22.86 10.81 -9.66
C GLN A 331 -23.23 9.33 -9.37
N ILE A 332 -23.10 8.90 -8.10
CA ILE A 332 -23.55 7.55 -7.68
C ILE A 332 -25.05 7.39 -7.94
N ILE A 333 -25.86 8.34 -7.48
CA ILE A 333 -27.33 8.29 -7.64
C ILE A 333 -27.70 8.28 -9.11
N SER A 334 -27.07 9.14 -9.92
CA SER A 334 -27.29 9.22 -11.37
C SER A 334 -27.01 7.90 -12.06
N ALA A 335 -25.89 7.21 -11.72
CA ALA A 335 -25.54 5.93 -12.30
C ALA A 335 -26.59 4.83 -12.00
N LEU A 336 -27.17 4.85 -10.79
CA LEU A 336 -28.22 3.91 -10.41
C LEU A 336 -29.54 4.21 -11.12
N LEU A 337 -29.93 5.50 -11.21
CA LEU A 337 -31.16 5.93 -11.90
C LEU A 337 -31.06 5.69 -13.40
N ASP A 338 -29.91 5.95 -14.01
CA ASP A 338 -29.69 5.68 -15.44
C ASP A 338 -29.93 4.20 -15.78
N ASN A 339 -29.39 3.29 -14.98
CA ASN A 339 -29.60 1.87 -15.13
C ASN A 339 -31.11 1.51 -14.96
N ALA A 340 -31.76 2.06 -13.95
CA ALA A 340 -33.17 1.79 -13.69
C ALA A 340 -34.08 2.23 -14.87
N VAL A 341 -33.89 3.44 -15.39
CA VAL A 341 -34.63 3.94 -16.57
C VAL A 341 -34.30 3.13 -17.82
N LYS A 342 -33.06 2.74 -18.00
CA LYS A 342 -32.55 2.03 -19.16
C LYS A 342 -33.12 0.62 -19.27
N PHE A 343 -33.16 -0.14 -18.19
CA PHE A 343 -33.55 -1.55 -18.17
C PHE A 343 -35.00 -1.79 -17.79
N THR A 344 -35.82 -0.72 -17.69
CA THR A 344 -37.26 -0.81 -17.51
C THR A 344 -38.01 -0.29 -18.74
N ASP A 345 -38.72 -1.17 -19.44
CA ASP A 345 -39.53 -0.80 -20.59
C ASP A 345 -40.98 -0.45 -20.17
N ARG A 346 -41.51 -1.10 -19.14
CA ARG A 346 -42.84 -0.87 -18.57
C ARG A 346 -42.83 -1.10 -17.07
N GLY A 347 -43.62 -0.32 -16.33
CA GLY A 347 -43.77 -0.46 -14.88
C GLY A 347 -43.37 0.78 -14.11
N ALA A 348 -42.58 0.62 -13.05
CA ALA A 348 -42.28 1.69 -12.10
C ALA A 348 -40.79 1.74 -11.69
N LEU A 349 -40.38 2.96 -11.33
CA LEU A 349 -39.10 3.26 -10.71
C LEU A 349 -39.35 3.93 -9.36
N GLU A 350 -38.66 3.52 -8.32
CA GLU A 350 -38.80 4.09 -6.99
C GLU A 350 -37.43 4.46 -6.44
N LEU A 351 -37.28 5.71 -6.00
CA LEU A 351 -36.10 6.20 -5.25
C LEU A 351 -36.53 6.43 -3.81
N HIS A 352 -35.90 5.73 -2.89
CA HIS A 352 -36.09 5.94 -1.46
C HIS A 352 -34.81 6.42 -0.81
N VAL A 353 -34.90 7.53 -0.05
CA VAL A 353 -33.78 8.06 0.73
C VAL A 353 -34.17 8.09 2.21
N LYS A 354 -33.38 7.41 3.02
CA LYS A 354 -33.55 7.34 4.48
C LYS A 354 -32.22 7.72 5.15
N SER A 355 -32.28 8.03 6.43
CA SER A 355 -31.08 8.22 7.24
C SER A 355 -31.12 7.36 8.47
N ARG A 356 -29.93 7.00 8.95
CA ARG A 356 -29.67 6.35 10.23
C ARG A 356 -28.60 7.14 10.94
N GLU A 357 -28.92 7.61 12.16
CA GLU A 357 -27.95 8.23 13.02
C GLU A 357 -26.95 7.18 13.50
N GLU A 358 -25.68 7.52 13.45
CA GLU A 358 -24.58 6.72 13.96
C GLU A 358 -24.03 7.38 15.23
N ASN A 359 -23.18 6.67 15.96
CA ASN A 359 -22.44 7.26 17.06
C ASN A 359 -21.51 8.37 16.53
N ASP A 360 -21.19 9.37 17.33
CA ASP A 360 -20.25 10.47 17.06
C ASP A 360 -20.70 11.57 16.06
N GLY A 361 -22.02 11.81 15.93
CA GLY A 361 -22.55 12.89 15.12
C GLY A 361 -22.49 12.62 13.60
N CYS A 362 -22.26 11.37 13.21
CA CYS A 362 -22.33 10.92 11.83
C CYS A 362 -23.75 10.44 11.50
N THR A 363 -24.12 10.58 10.24
CA THR A 363 -25.38 10.09 9.68
C THR A 363 -25.10 9.27 8.44
N THR A 364 -25.60 8.04 8.42
CA THR A 364 -25.56 7.19 7.21
C THR A 364 -26.82 7.43 6.38
N LEU A 365 -26.65 7.95 5.15
CA LEU A 365 -27.71 7.96 4.14
C LEU A 365 -27.85 6.58 3.53
N ILE A 366 -29.09 6.13 3.44
CA ILE A 366 -29.50 4.87 2.79
C ILE A 366 -30.31 5.27 1.57
N ILE A 367 -29.71 5.13 0.39
CA ILE A 367 -30.31 5.51 -0.88
C ILE A 367 -30.61 4.22 -1.65
N SER A 368 -31.88 3.94 -1.92
CA SER A 368 -32.33 2.76 -2.63
C SER A 368 -33.03 3.15 -3.92
N VAL A 369 -32.55 2.61 -5.05
CA VAL A 369 -33.19 2.73 -6.37
C VAL A 369 -33.73 1.38 -6.74
N THR A 370 -35.04 1.29 -6.90
CA THR A 370 -35.76 0.05 -7.25
C THR A 370 -36.46 0.21 -8.61
N ASP A 371 -36.30 -0.76 -9.48
CA ASP A 371 -36.96 -0.87 -10.78
C ASP A 371 -37.75 -2.15 -10.90
N THR A 372 -38.77 -2.16 -11.80
CA THR A 372 -39.55 -3.35 -12.17
C THR A 372 -39.15 -3.87 -13.55
N GLY A 373 -37.87 -3.72 -13.92
CA GLY A 373 -37.34 -4.08 -15.21
C GLY A 373 -37.06 -5.58 -15.38
N ILE A 374 -36.17 -5.89 -16.30
CA ILE A 374 -35.81 -7.28 -16.64
C ILE A 374 -35.19 -8.09 -15.51
N GLY A 375 -34.68 -7.42 -14.47
CA GLY A 375 -33.94 -8.06 -13.39
C GLY A 375 -32.59 -8.64 -13.82
N ILE A 376 -31.85 -9.22 -12.88
CA ILE A 376 -30.51 -9.73 -13.07
C ILE A 376 -30.45 -11.17 -12.57
N GLY A 377 -29.92 -12.07 -13.39
CA GLY A 377 -29.76 -13.47 -13.01
C GLY A 377 -28.70 -13.67 -11.90
N ALA A 378 -28.94 -14.61 -10.98
CA ALA A 378 -28.10 -14.87 -9.85
C ALA A 378 -26.62 -15.13 -10.23
N ALA A 379 -26.36 -15.74 -11.38
CA ALA A 379 -25.00 -15.99 -11.90
C ALA A 379 -24.24 -14.69 -12.25
N HIS A 380 -24.96 -13.60 -12.50
CA HIS A 380 -24.38 -12.32 -12.94
C HIS A 380 -24.30 -11.28 -11.82
N LEU A 381 -25.01 -11.46 -10.69
CA LEU A 381 -25.04 -10.49 -9.59
C LEU A 381 -23.65 -10.09 -9.06
N ASN A 382 -22.71 -11.03 -9.00
CA ASN A 382 -21.34 -10.73 -8.56
C ASN A 382 -20.51 -10.01 -9.63
N ARG A 383 -20.92 -10.12 -10.90
CA ARG A 383 -20.15 -9.61 -12.04
C ARG A 383 -20.62 -8.27 -12.58
N ILE A 384 -21.81 -7.79 -12.20
CA ILE A 384 -22.36 -6.51 -12.69
C ILE A 384 -21.55 -5.29 -12.30
N PHE A 385 -20.69 -5.43 -11.29
CA PHE A 385 -19.74 -4.38 -10.85
C PHE A 385 -18.36 -4.52 -11.49
N GLU A 386 -18.11 -5.62 -12.26
CA GLU A 386 -16.88 -5.82 -13.01
C GLU A 386 -16.87 -4.94 -14.27
N ARG A 387 -15.66 -4.63 -14.73
CA ARG A 387 -15.39 -3.74 -15.87
C ARG A 387 -15.97 -4.29 -17.16
N PHE A 388 -16.62 -3.42 -17.94
CA PHE A 388 -17.12 -3.76 -19.28
C PHE A 388 -18.03 -5.01 -19.33
N THR A 389 -18.58 -5.39 -18.17
CA THR A 389 -19.49 -6.52 -18.09
C THR A 389 -20.85 -6.09 -18.59
N GLN A 390 -21.30 -6.73 -19.64
CA GLN A 390 -22.66 -6.57 -20.21
C GLN A 390 -23.23 -7.97 -20.38
N GLU A 391 -24.49 -8.16 -19.96
CA GLU A 391 -25.21 -9.38 -20.29
C GLU A 391 -25.43 -9.44 -21.81
N ASP A 392 -25.30 -10.62 -22.38
CA ASP A 392 -25.42 -11.07 -23.77
C ASP A 392 -25.61 -10.04 -24.90
N GLY A 393 -24.93 -10.28 -26.04
CA GLY A 393 -24.94 -9.44 -27.25
C GLY A 393 -26.31 -9.15 -27.91
N SER A 394 -27.41 -9.74 -27.43
CA SER A 394 -28.78 -9.46 -27.86
C SER A 394 -29.37 -8.20 -27.22
N ILE A 395 -29.00 -7.90 -25.95
CA ILE A 395 -29.43 -6.73 -25.19
C ILE A 395 -28.69 -5.47 -25.66
N LYS A 396 -27.44 -5.63 -26.15
CA LYS A 396 -26.58 -4.56 -26.67
C LYS A 396 -27.25 -3.77 -27.84
N ARG A 397 -28.11 -4.38 -28.61
CA ARG A 397 -28.78 -3.74 -29.75
C ARG A 397 -29.99 -2.87 -29.37
N ARG A 398 -30.55 -3.05 -28.15
CA ARG A 398 -31.72 -2.30 -27.68
C ARG A 398 -31.41 -1.21 -26.66
N HIS A 399 -30.37 -1.42 -25.82
CA HIS A 399 -30.18 -0.56 -24.64
C HIS A 399 -28.75 -0.02 -24.49
N GLY A 400 -27.94 0.15 -25.51
CA GLY A 400 -26.56 0.70 -25.53
C GLY A 400 -25.98 1.17 -24.18
N GLY A 401 -24.69 1.27 -24.05
CA GLY A 401 -24.04 1.80 -22.83
C GLY A 401 -22.60 1.29 -22.67
N THR A 402 -21.79 1.98 -21.89
CA THR A 402 -20.36 1.67 -21.72
C THR A 402 -20.07 0.49 -20.80
N GLY A 403 -21.02 0.10 -19.95
CA GLY A 403 -20.81 -0.89 -18.88
C GLY A 403 -19.93 -0.36 -17.73
N LEU A 404 -19.67 0.95 -17.67
CA LEU A 404 -18.84 1.57 -16.64
C LEU A 404 -19.64 2.18 -15.49
N GLY A 405 -20.94 2.46 -15.67
CA GLY A 405 -21.73 3.20 -14.69
C GLY A 405 -21.76 2.55 -13.30
N LEU A 406 -22.06 1.25 -13.21
CA LEU A 406 -22.08 0.52 -11.93
C LEU A 406 -20.69 0.33 -11.35
N THR A 407 -19.68 0.12 -12.18
CA THR A 407 -18.28 0.03 -11.73
C THR A 407 -17.80 1.35 -11.10
N ILE A 408 -18.17 2.48 -11.73
CA ILE A 408 -17.90 3.82 -11.21
C ILE A 408 -18.65 4.05 -9.90
N ALA A 409 -19.95 3.74 -9.86
CA ALA A 409 -20.76 3.88 -8.64
C ALA A 409 -20.16 3.07 -7.49
N ARG A 410 -19.69 1.85 -7.74
CA ARG A 410 -18.99 1.02 -6.74
C ARG A 410 -17.68 1.65 -6.29
N GLY A 411 -16.81 2.04 -7.24
CA GLY A 411 -15.51 2.65 -6.92
C GLY A 411 -15.65 3.95 -6.13
N LEU A 412 -16.61 4.83 -6.50
CA LEU A 412 -16.89 6.05 -5.74
C LEU A 412 -17.44 5.73 -4.34
N THR A 413 -18.34 4.75 -4.23
CA THR A 413 -18.86 4.31 -2.93
C THR A 413 -17.74 3.80 -2.03
N ASP A 414 -16.84 2.99 -2.56
CA ASP A 414 -15.70 2.43 -1.81
C ASP A 414 -14.73 3.52 -1.33
N ILE A 415 -14.41 4.53 -2.16
CA ILE A 415 -13.56 5.68 -1.78
C ILE A 415 -14.24 6.55 -0.71
N MET A 416 -15.57 6.73 -0.79
CA MET A 416 -16.36 7.45 0.21
C MET A 416 -16.59 6.63 1.50
N GLY A 417 -15.97 5.43 1.62
CA GLY A 417 -16.12 4.57 2.80
C GLY A 417 -17.50 3.96 2.97
N GLY A 418 -18.29 3.92 1.90
CA GLY A 418 -19.67 3.43 1.88
C GLY A 418 -19.78 1.96 1.48
N GLN A 419 -21.02 1.54 1.23
CA GLN A 419 -21.34 0.20 0.76
C GLN A 419 -22.41 0.24 -0.32
N LEU A 420 -22.20 -0.45 -1.45
CA LEU A 420 -23.18 -0.63 -2.52
C LEU A 420 -23.60 -2.11 -2.59
N SER A 421 -24.89 -2.36 -2.55
CA SER A 421 -25.47 -3.69 -2.62
C SER A 421 -26.60 -3.75 -3.66
N VAL A 422 -26.92 -4.97 -4.12
CA VAL A 422 -27.98 -5.23 -5.10
C VAL A 422 -28.79 -6.43 -4.69
N GLN A 423 -30.10 -6.35 -4.89
CA GLN A 423 -31.04 -7.46 -4.83
C GLN A 423 -31.82 -7.46 -6.12
N SER A 424 -31.88 -8.58 -6.82
CA SER A 424 -32.55 -8.66 -8.10
C SER A 424 -33.05 -10.07 -8.41
N GLU A 425 -34.16 -10.14 -9.11
CA GLU A 425 -34.75 -11.39 -9.61
C GLU A 425 -35.22 -11.19 -11.05
N VAL A 426 -34.92 -12.16 -11.91
CA VAL A 426 -35.21 -12.09 -13.33
C VAL A 426 -36.74 -11.90 -13.57
N ASN A 427 -37.10 -10.96 -14.42
CA ASN A 427 -38.47 -10.52 -14.74
C ASN A 427 -39.26 -9.91 -13.56
N THR A 428 -38.61 -9.63 -12.42
CA THR A 428 -39.22 -8.96 -11.26
C THR A 428 -38.71 -7.55 -11.13
N GLY A 429 -37.37 -7.36 -11.41
CA GLY A 429 -36.66 -6.09 -11.32
C GLY A 429 -35.46 -6.13 -10.42
N SER A 430 -34.87 -4.97 -10.16
CA SER A 430 -33.69 -4.82 -9.35
C SER A 430 -33.83 -3.73 -8.29
N SER A 431 -33.19 -3.89 -7.15
CA SER A 431 -33.07 -2.89 -6.10
C SER A 431 -31.60 -2.70 -5.73
N PHE A 432 -31.06 -1.54 -6.07
CA PHE A 432 -29.71 -1.12 -5.70
C PHE A 432 -29.79 -0.24 -4.46
N THR A 433 -29.00 -0.57 -3.45
CA THR A 433 -28.94 0.21 -2.19
C THR A 433 -27.51 0.64 -1.93
N VAL A 434 -27.29 1.95 -1.76
CA VAL A 434 -26.02 2.54 -1.37
C VAL A 434 -26.14 3.14 0.04
N LEU A 435 -25.11 2.89 0.84
CA LEU A 435 -24.92 3.41 2.20
C LEU A 435 -23.73 4.37 2.17
N LEU A 436 -23.93 5.62 2.54
CA LEU A 436 -22.88 6.65 2.59
C LEU A 436 -22.95 7.37 3.95
N THR A 437 -21.85 7.45 4.65
CA THR A 437 -21.79 8.07 5.98
C THR A 437 -21.20 9.46 5.88
N TYR A 438 -21.88 10.44 6.46
CA TYR A 438 -21.55 11.86 6.44
C TYR A 438 -21.58 12.45 7.84
N TYR A 439 -20.92 13.58 8.06
CA TYR A 439 -21.13 14.39 9.24
C TYR A 439 -22.39 15.25 9.05
N ALA A 440 -23.31 15.20 10.03
CA ALA A 440 -24.50 16.04 10.04
C ALA A 440 -24.17 17.42 10.61
N LEU A 441 -24.57 18.48 9.91
CA LEU A 441 -24.49 19.84 10.44
C LEU A 441 -25.74 20.14 11.25
N GLU A 442 -25.72 19.87 12.56
CA GLU A 442 -26.86 20.01 13.45
C GLU A 442 -27.33 21.46 13.71
N ASN A 443 -26.49 22.46 13.41
CA ASN A 443 -26.81 23.87 13.71
C ASN A 443 -26.33 24.84 12.62
N ILE A 444 -26.95 24.78 11.45
CA ILE A 444 -26.84 25.91 10.55
C ILE A 444 -27.91 26.94 10.97
N SER A 445 -27.45 28.10 11.43
CA SER A 445 -28.26 29.29 11.70
C SER A 445 -29.24 29.56 10.53
N GLN A 446 -30.40 30.16 10.84
CA GLN A 446 -31.47 30.52 9.91
C GLN A 446 -31.00 31.17 8.57
N SER A 447 -29.80 31.75 8.54
CA SER A 447 -29.19 32.38 7.35
C SER A 447 -28.96 31.41 6.16
N TRP A 448 -28.80 30.11 6.39
CA TRP A 448 -28.68 29.12 5.31
C TRP A 448 -30.01 28.59 4.80
N LYS A 449 -31.09 28.71 5.61
CA LYS A 449 -32.44 28.37 5.17
C LYS A 449 -32.98 29.41 4.18
N GLU A 450 -32.63 30.68 4.39
CA GLU A 450 -33.03 31.80 3.52
C GLU A 450 -32.25 31.89 2.19
N ALA A 451 -31.04 31.30 2.11
CA ALA A 451 -30.26 31.29 0.88
C ALA A 451 -30.60 30.09 -0.04
N ALA A 452 -31.42 29.15 0.43
CA ALA A 452 -31.80 27.94 -0.29
C ALA A 452 -33.27 27.92 -0.75
N GLU A 453 -34.09 28.96 -0.42
CA GLU A 453 -35.36 29.28 -1.03
C GLU A 453 -35.17 30.21 -2.26
#